data_a3b3eb18e36e4107022abf54f89233cc
#
_entry.id   a3b3eb18e36e4107022abf54f89233cc
#
_cell.length_a   1.000
_cell.length_b   1.000
_cell.length_c   1.000
_cell.angle_alpha   90.00
_cell.angle_beta   90.00
_cell.angle_gamma   90.00
#
_symmetry.space_group_name_H-M   'P 1'
#
loop_
_entity.id
_entity.type
_entity.pdbx_description
1 polymer ?
#
loop_
_entity_poly.entity_id
_entity_poly.type
_entity_poly.pdbx_seq_one_letter_code
_entity_poly.pdbx_strand_id
1 'polypeptide(L)'
;MALAVVREGRTRPEVAELLRRAGEVAVLARKSAPETERNRRVSADLVARMREAELFKIMQPRAFGGYELGYDVFVEAVATIASGDGSTGWVYSLGAVHQWLIACFPLEAQREIWDNNPDAIAAASYAPSGKAVPVPGGYRLTGRWSFASGVDNVQWGMVGGLLPGEGGNKPGFLLVPRSEFSIDDDWFTMGLAGTGSKTIVVEDVFVPAYRTALFSDLLTGQAPGSKANPNPLYRQPMLAVVPQCLLAPVLGMARGALTTFVEQISGRATRGAVAGGNNKMIEFPTVQLRVAEATACIDAAQLMIERDLSETFEIVQRDQLVDVPTRMRNRLTHTFATKLLVQAVDAVFTAAGGNALGTKQPLQRFWRDIHAAGSHISLNWDAVGSMYGQHLFGLEPRGQY
;
A
#
# COMPACT_ATOMS: atom_id res chain seq x y z
N MET A 1 7.85 12.23 -17.88
CA MET A 1 7.46 13.59 -17.45
C MET A 1 6.43 13.36 -16.34
N ALA A 2 6.82 13.48 -15.07
CA ALA A 2 5.88 13.37 -13.98
C ALA A 2 4.87 14.50 -14.08
N LEU A 3 3.61 14.19 -14.30
CA LEU A 3 2.51 15.13 -14.11
C LEU A 3 2.35 15.34 -12.61
N ALA A 4 3.19 16.21 -12.04
CA ALA A 4 2.90 16.79 -10.76
C ALA A 4 1.68 17.70 -10.98
N VAL A 5 0.48 17.24 -10.62
CA VAL A 5 -0.63 18.12 -10.33
C VAL A 5 -0.30 18.82 -9.02
N VAL A 6 0.60 19.79 -9.12
CA VAL A 6 0.78 20.83 -8.13
C VAL A 6 -0.48 21.69 -8.26
N ARG A 7 -1.46 21.53 -7.36
CA ARG A 7 -2.39 22.60 -7.07
C ARG A 7 -1.51 23.78 -6.66
N GLU A 8 -1.39 24.76 -7.56
CA GLU A 8 -0.71 26.01 -7.28
C GLU A 8 -1.20 26.55 -5.94
N GLY A 9 -0.31 26.63 -5.00
CA GLY A 9 -0.58 27.35 -3.77
C GLY A 9 0.06 26.86 -2.48
N ARG A 10 0.62 25.68 -2.33
CA ARG A 10 1.34 25.26 -1.10
C ARG A 10 2.15 23.96 -1.26
N THR A 11 3.17 23.94 -2.08
CA THR A 11 4.26 22.96 -1.89
C THR A 11 5.05 23.41 -0.67
N ARG A 12 4.78 22.77 0.48
CA ARG A 12 5.68 22.92 1.64
C ARG A 12 7.05 22.44 1.18
N PRO A 13 8.15 23.16 1.45
CA PRO A 13 9.48 22.73 1.03
C PRO A 13 9.81 21.30 1.48
N GLU A 14 9.31 20.90 2.65
CA GLU A 14 9.46 19.53 3.19
C GLU A 14 8.82 18.45 2.31
N VAL A 15 7.64 18.72 1.70
CA VAL A 15 6.96 17.75 0.81
C VAL A 15 7.76 17.56 -0.48
N ALA A 16 8.21 18.65 -1.10
CA ALA A 16 9.02 18.57 -2.32
C ALA A 16 10.32 17.80 -2.08
N GLU A 17 10.95 17.99 -0.93
CA GLU A 17 12.18 17.30 -0.56
C GLU A 17 11.92 15.80 -0.30
N LEU A 18 10.85 15.42 0.42
CA LEU A 18 10.51 14.02 0.65
C LEU A 18 10.20 13.30 -0.67
N LEU A 19 9.47 13.93 -1.59
CA LEU A 19 9.20 13.34 -2.91
C LEU A 19 10.46 13.22 -3.76
N ARG A 20 11.39 14.17 -3.68
CA ARG A 20 12.70 14.08 -4.32
C ARG A 20 13.50 12.87 -3.78
N ARG A 21 13.53 12.68 -2.44
CA ARG A 21 14.16 11.53 -1.79
C ARG A 21 13.50 10.21 -2.19
N ALA A 22 12.16 10.18 -2.33
CA ALA A 22 11.45 9.02 -2.85
C ALA A 22 11.89 8.68 -4.29
N GLY A 23 12.16 9.69 -5.12
CA GLY A 23 12.72 9.51 -6.46
C GLY A 23 14.13 8.89 -6.44
N GLU A 24 14.98 9.27 -5.51
CA GLU A 24 16.31 8.67 -5.34
C GLU A 24 16.21 7.19 -4.92
N VAL A 25 15.29 6.88 -3.99
CA VAL A 25 15.01 5.50 -3.59
C VAL A 25 14.45 4.69 -4.76
N ALA A 26 13.60 5.27 -5.62
CA ALA A 26 13.06 4.59 -6.79
C ALA A 26 14.18 4.16 -7.78
N VAL A 27 15.21 4.99 -7.96
CA VAL A 27 16.39 4.64 -8.78
C VAL A 27 17.13 3.44 -8.18
N LEU A 28 17.33 3.42 -6.87
CA LEU A 28 17.96 2.29 -6.16
C LEU A 28 17.09 1.03 -6.25
N ALA A 29 15.79 1.15 -6.06
CA ALA A 29 14.81 0.07 -6.17
C ALA A 29 14.86 -0.57 -7.57
N ARG A 30 14.84 0.25 -8.64
CA ARG A 30 14.95 -0.24 -10.02
C ARG A 30 16.24 -1.05 -10.26
N LYS A 31 17.36 -0.59 -9.69
CA LYS A 31 18.66 -1.26 -9.82
C LYS A 31 18.69 -2.59 -9.09
N SER A 32 18.13 -2.65 -7.88
CA SER A 32 18.14 -3.85 -7.03
C SER A 32 16.98 -4.82 -7.29
N ALA A 33 15.99 -4.45 -8.11
CA ALA A 33 14.80 -5.25 -8.36
C ALA A 33 15.05 -6.73 -8.75
N PRO A 34 16.04 -7.09 -9.61
CA PRO A 34 16.33 -8.50 -9.90
C PRO A 34 16.86 -9.28 -8.68
N GLU A 35 17.56 -8.62 -7.79
CA GLU A 35 18.07 -9.22 -6.56
C GLU A 35 16.96 -9.33 -5.51
N THR A 36 16.15 -8.30 -5.35
CA THR A 36 14.96 -8.28 -4.49
C THR A 36 14.03 -9.46 -4.82
N GLU A 37 13.76 -9.69 -6.09
CA GLU A 37 12.96 -10.83 -6.55
C GLU A 37 13.62 -12.17 -6.21
N ARG A 38 14.91 -12.38 -6.53
CA ARG A 38 15.64 -13.64 -6.25
C ARG A 38 15.68 -13.95 -4.76
N ASN A 39 15.95 -12.94 -3.94
CA ASN A 39 16.09 -13.09 -2.49
C ASN A 39 14.73 -13.14 -1.78
N ARG A 40 13.63 -12.95 -2.50
CA ARG A 40 12.26 -12.93 -1.99
C ARG A 40 12.11 -11.97 -0.80
N ARG A 41 12.84 -10.85 -0.79
CA ARG A 41 12.78 -9.79 0.22
C ARG A 41 13.50 -8.53 -0.27
N VAL A 42 13.02 -7.40 0.18
CA VAL A 42 13.76 -6.13 0.08
C VAL A 42 14.97 -6.18 1.01
N SER A 43 16.14 -5.78 0.53
CA SER A 43 17.36 -5.82 1.33
C SER A 43 17.28 -4.86 2.53
N ALA A 44 17.97 -5.22 3.63
CA ALA A 44 18.07 -4.35 4.81
C ALA A 44 18.69 -2.99 4.47
N ASP A 45 19.66 -2.97 3.55
CA ASP A 45 20.32 -1.74 3.09
C ASP A 45 19.33 -0.80 2.39
N LEU A 46 18.45 -1.32 1.52
CA LEU A 46 17.45 -0.49 0.85
C LEU A 46 16.40 0.04 1.83
N VAL A 47 16.00 -0.76 2.82
CA VAL A 47 15.11 -0.28 3.91
C VAL A 47 15.83 0.76 4.78
N ALA A 48 17.12 0.61 5.06
CA ALA A 48 17.91 1.62 5.76
C ALA A 48 17.95 2.95 4.99
N ARG A 49 18.12 2.91 3.65
CA ARG A 49 18.04 4.11 2.81
C ARG A 49 16.67 4.81 2.88
N MET A 50 15.58 4.06 2.94
CA MET A 50 14.24 4.64 3.14
C MET A 50 14.10 5.31 4.51
N ARG A 51 14.71 4.74 5.58
CA ARG A 51 14.75 5.35 6.92
C ARG A 51 15.59 6.61 6.94
N GLU A 52 16.82 6.58 6.39
CA GLU A 52 17.70 7.75 6.25
C GLU A 52 17.03 8.88 5.47
N ALA A 53 16.23 8.54 4.46
CA ALA A 53 15.41 9.47 3.69
C ALA A 53 14.15 9.94 4.44
N GLU A 54 13.90 9.46 5.66
CA GLU A 54 12.76 9.78 6.53
C GLU A 54 11.39 9.46 5.93
N LEU A 55 11.33 8.58 4.92
CA LEU A 55 10.10 8.30 4.17
C LEU A 55 9.05 7.58 5.01
N PHE A 56 9.44 6.76 5.99
CA PHE A 56 8.48 6.14 6.91
C PHE A 56 7.83 7.16 7.87
N LYS A 57 8.41 8.35 8.03
CA LYS A 57 7.89 9.40 8.92
C LYS A 57 6.79 10.27 8.32
N ILE A 58 6.43 10.07 7.05
CA ILE A 58 5.43 10.91 6.34
C ILE A 58 4.14 11.04 7.15
N MET A 59 3.58 9.93 7.63
CA MET A 59 2.31 9.90 8.38
C MET A 59 2.47 9.67 9.88
N GLN A 60 3.70 9.58 10.40
CA GLN A 60 3.98 9.45 11.83
C GLN A 60 3.66 10.75 12.58
N PRO A 61 3.17 10.70 13.83
CA PRO A 61 2.87 11.90 14.61
C PRO A 61 4.11 12.78 14.87
N ARG A 62 3.94 14.10 14.83
CA ARG A 62 5.00 15.09 15.14
C ARG A 62 5.57 14.90 16.53
N ALA A 63 4.75 14.49 17.49
CA ALA A 63 5.16 14.19 18.86
C ALA A 63 6.27 13.12 18.94
N PHE A 64 6.40 12.29 17.90
CA PHE A 64 7.41 11.24 17.78
C PHE A 64 8.39 11.48 16.62
N GLY A 65 8.51 12.72 16.15
CA GLY A 65 9.46 13.11 15.11
C GLY A 65 8.97 12.88 13.66
N GLY A 66 7.69 12.64 13.47
CA GLY A 66 7.07 12.50 12.16
C GLY A 66 6.63 13.81 11.53
N TYR A 67 6.14 13.75 10.30
CA TYR A 67 5.73 14.92 9.52
C TYR A 67 4.22 15.19 9.57
N GLU A 68 3.39 14.22 9.94
CA GLU A 68 1.91 14.30 9.94
C GLU A 68 1.34 14.80 8.60
N LEU A 69 1.93 14.33 7.50
CA LEU A 69 1.47 14.65 6.15
C LEU A 69 0.33 13.71 5.74
N GLY A 70 -0.50 14.17 4.79
CA GLY A 70 -1.68 13.46 4.33
C GLY A 70 -1.40 12.24 3.46
N TYR A 71 -2.46 11.50 3.19
CA TYR A 71 -2.42 10.35 2.30
C TYR A 71 -2.07 10.73 0.85
N ASP A 72 -2.28 11.96 0.42
CA ASP A 72 -1.85 12.49 -0.88
C ASP A 72 -0.33 12.41 -1.07
N VAL A 73 0.44 12.88 -0.08
CA VAL A 73 1.91 12.80 -0.08
C VAL A 73 2.37 11.36 0.04
N PHE A 74 1.73 10.56 0.90
CA PHE A 74 2.02 9.14 1.04
C PHE A 74 1.82 8.39 -0.28
N VAL A 75 0.68 8.54 -0.96
CA VAL A 75 0.38 7.87 -2.23
C VAL A 75 1.40 8.23 -3.30
N GLU A 76 1.79 9.50 -3.43
CA GLU A 76 2.78 9.90 -4.44
C GLU A 76 4.18 9.37 -4.13
N ALA A 77 4.61 9.37 -2.85
CA ALA A 77 5.88 8.76 -2.46
C ALA A 77 5.92 7.26 -2.75
N VAL A 78 4.83 6.54 -2.44
CA VAL A 78 4.69 5.11 -2.73
C VAL A 78 4.71 4.84 -4.23
N ALA A 79 3.90 5.57 -5.00
CA ALA A 79 3.83 5.39 -6.46
C ALA A 79 5.18 5.70 -7.12
N THR A 80 5.91 6.69 -6.61
CA THR A 80 7.27 7.01 -7.08
C THR A 80 8.21 5.83 -6.86
N ILE A 81 8.27 5.26 -5.65
CA ILE A 81 9.16 4.12 -5.35
C ILE A 81 8.75 2.88 -6.15
N ALA A 82 7.44 2.58 -6.21
CA ALA A 82 6.91 1.44 -6.93
C ALA A 82 7.11 1.53 -8.45
N SER A 83 7.31 2.73 -9.01
CA SER A 83 7.69 2.90 -10.42
C SER A 83 9.10 2.37 -10.72
N GLY A 84 9.94 2.25 -9.71
CA GLY A 84 11.24 1.58 -9.81
C GLY A 84 11.13 0.06 -9.66
N ASP A 85 10.39 -0.40 -8.65
CA ASP A 85 10.17 -1.82 -8.36
C ASP A 85 8.89 -2.02 -7.52
N GLY A 86 7.99 -2.88 -8.01
CA GLY A 86 6.69 -3.14 -7.38
C GLY A 86 6.79 -3.71 -5.97
N SER A 87 7.66 -4.68 -5.75
CA SER A 87 7.87 -5.31 -4.45
C SER A 87 8.42 -4.32 -3.42
N THR A 88 9.38 -3.49 -3.81
CA THR A 88 9.97 -2.45 -2.96
C THR A 88 8.94 -1.38 -2.58
N GLY A 89 8.15 -0.91 -3.56
CA GLY A 89 7.05 0.04 -3.32
C GLY A 89 5.97 -0.54 -2.40
N TRP A 90 5.65 -1.82 -2.54
CA TRP A 90 4.70 -2.52 -1.67
C TRP A 90 5.17 -2.59 -0.22
N VAL A 91 6.42 -3.01 0.01
CA VAL A 91 7.01 -3.08 1.37
C VAL A 91 7.09 -1.71 2.02
N TYR A 92 7.55 -0.69 1.27
CA TYR A 92 7.58 0.68 1.75
C TYR A 92 6.18 1.17 2.14
N SER A 93 5.21 0.96 1.26
CA SER A 93 3.83 1.38 1.46
C SER A 93 3.22 0.84 2.74
N LEU A 94 3.39 -0.46 2.99
CA LEU A 94 2.88 -1.09 4.20
C LEU A 94 3.61 -0.59 5.45
N GLY A 95 4.94 -0.54 5.43
CA GLY A 95 5.72 0.02 6.56
C GLY A 95 5.33 1.46 6.90
N ALA A 96 5.03 2.29 5.88
CA ALA A 96 4.65 3.69 6.06
C ALA A 96 3.19 3.86 6.53
N VAL A 97 2.23 3.09 5.99
CA VAL A 97 0.83 3.16 6.46
C VAL A 97 0.67 2.64 7.88
N HIS A 98 1.52 1.70 8.30
CA HIS A 98 1.48 1.19 9.67
C HIS A 98 1.91 2.25 10.70
N GLN A 99 2.64 3.31 10.32
CA GLN A 99 2.86 4.45 11.21
C GLN A 99 1.54 5.17 11.54
N TRP A 100 0.69 5.35 10.54
CA TRP A 100 -0.66 5.90 10.75
C TRP A 100 -1.51 4.96 11.64
N LEU A 101 -1.46 3.65 11.39
CA LEU A 101 -2.20 2.68 12.21
C LEU A 101 -1.72 2.66 13.66
N ILE A 102 -0.40 2.67 13.91
CA ILE A 102 0.19 2.74 15.27
C ILE A 102 -0.27 4.04 15.97
N ALA A 103 -0.34 5.17 15.24
CA ALA A 103 -0.83 6.42 15.79
C ALA A 103 -2.30 6.36 16.23
N CYS A 104 -3.07 5.36 15.77
CA CYS A 104 -4.45 5.11 16.21
C CYS A 104 -4.55 4.25 17.50
N PHE A 105 -3.45 3.62 17.95
CA PHE A 105 -3.43 2.89 19.22
C PHE A 105 -3.38 3.83 20.42
N PRO A 106 -3.64 3.32 21.65
CA PRO A 106 -3.42 4.07 22.88
C PRO A 106 -2.03 4.71 22.93
N LEU A 107 -1.93 5.92 23.51
CA LEU A 107 -0.68 6.68 23.59
C LEU A 107 0.47 5.89 24.25
N GLU A 108 0.14 5.03 25.19
CA GLU A 108 1.10 4.16 25.87
C GLU A 108 1.81 3.22 24.88
N ALA A 109 1.06 2.61 23.95
CA ALA A 109 1.64 1.77 22.89
C ALA A 109 2.51 2.59 21.92
N GLN A 110 2.08 3.80 21.57
CA GLN A 110 2.86 4.70 20.71
C GLN A 110 4.21 5.06 21.34
N ARG A 111 4.19 5.41 22.64
CA ARG A 111 5.42 5.71 23.41
C ARG A 111 6.34 4.51 23.49
N GLU A 112 5.82 3.35 23.79
CA GLU A 112 6.62 2.14 23.87
C GLU A 112 7.37 1.85 22.55
N ILE A 113 6.72 2.10 21.41
CA ILE A 113 7.29 1.87 20.09
C ILE A 113 8.31 2.95 19.73
N TRP A 114 7.97 4.23 19.90
CA TRP A 114 8.72 5.32 19.31
C TRP A 114 9.63 6.11 20.24
N ASP A 115 9.40 6.11 21.57
CA ASP A 115 10.28 6.84 22.50
C ASP A 115 11.72 6.28 22.49
N ASN A 116 11.85 4.96 22.31
CA ASN A 116 13.16 4.31 22.24
C ASN A 116 13.69 4.12 20.83
N ASN A 117 12.82 4.10 19.83
CA ASN A 117 13.19 3.93 18.42
C ASN A 117 12.21 4.67 17.51
N PRO A 118 12.41 5.97 17.24
CA PRO A 118 11.51 6.76 16.40
C PRO A 118 11.44 6.28 14.94
N ASP A 119 12.36 5.42 14.52
CA ASP A 119 12.40 4.80 13.19
C ASP A 119 11.82 3.38 13.16
N ALA A 120 11.17 2.94 14.27
CA ALA A 120 10.54 1.63 14.32
C ALA A 120 9.38 1.52 13.31
N ILE A 121 9.35 0.41 12.57
CA ILE A 121 8.28 0.07 11.63
C ILE A 121 7.66 -1.28 11.99
N ALA A 122 6.44 -1.50 11.55
CA ALA A 122 5.71 -2.74 11.77
C ALA A 122 5.32 -3.42 10.44
N ALA A 123 5.29 -4.76 10.44
CA ALA A 123 4.57 -5.53 9.44
C ALA A 123 3.22 -5.96 10.02
N ALA A 124 2.18 -6.07 9.18
CA ALA A 124 0.88 -6.47 9.64
C ALA A 124 0.26 -7.61 8.82
N SER A 125 -0.59 -8.38 9.50
CA SER A 125 -1.57 -9.25 8.87
C SER A 125 -2.92 -9.06 9.55
N TYR A 126 -3.94 -8.70 8.77
CA TYR A 126 -5.22 -8.20 9.27
C TYR A 126 -6.21 -9.33 9.60
N ALA A 127 -5.96 -10.55 9.12
CA ALA A 127 -6.86 -11.67 9.37
C ALA A 127 -6.97 -11.95 10.88
N PRO A 128 -8.17 -11.97 11.48
CA PRO A 128 -8.33 -12.18 12.91
C PRO A 128 -8.22 -13.68 13.26
N SER A 129 -7.13 -14.33 12.82
CA SER A 129 -6.90 -15.76 12.97
C SER A 129 -6.25 -16.15 14.31
N GLY A 130 -5.74 -15.17 15.05
CA GLY A 130 -5.10 -15.41 16.34
C GLY A 130 -6.09 -15.65 17.46
N LYS A 131 -5.72 -16.56 18.39
CA LYS A 131 -6.43 -16.80 19.64
C LYS A 131 -5.86 -15.89 20.73
N ALA A 132 -6.64 -14.91 21.16
CA ALA A 132 -6.32 -14.03 22.27
C ALA A 132 -7.14 -14.47 23.51
N VAL A 133 -6.47 -15.01 24.53
CA VAL A 133 -7.09 -15.45 25.78
C VAL A 133 -6.92 -14.34 26.81
N PRO A 134 -8.01 -13.80 27.42
CA PRO A 134 -7.90 -12.75 28.42
C PRO A 134 -7.19 -13.25 29.68
N VAL A 135 -6.29 -12.42 30.17
CA VAL A 135 -5.56 -12.62 31.44
C VAL A 135 -5.48 -11.26 32.17
N PRO A 136 -5.16 -11.21 33.46
CA PRO A 136 -4.99 -9.92 34.14
C PRO A 136 -4.04 -8.98 33.41
N GLY A 137 -4.51 -7.78 33.03
CA GLY A 137 -3.73 -6.74 32.37
C GLY A 137 -3.60 -6.87 30.83
N GLY A 138 -4.15 -7.92 30.21
CA GLY A 138 -4.03 -8.11 28.75
C GLY A 138 -4.51 -9.45 28.22
N TYR A 139 -3.75 -10.01 27.31
CA TYR A 139 -4.09 -11.24 26.59
C TYR A 139 -2.88 -12.17 26.45
N ARG A 140 -3.11 -13.48 26.48
CA ARG A 140 -2.15 -14.48 25.97
C ARG A 140 -2.51 -14.77 24.53
N LEU A 141 -1.56 -14.47 23.62
CA LEU A 141 -1.75 -14.55 22.18
C LEU A 141 -1.00 -15.77 21.61
N THR A 142 -1.71 -16.53 20.80
CA THR A 142 -1.13 -17.62 19.98
C THR A 142 -1.75 -17.60 18.61
N GLY A 143 -0.95 -17.75 17.55
CA GLY A 143 -1.47 -17.81 16.19
C GLY A 143 -0.41 -17.77 15.10
N ARG A 144 -0.90 -17.86 13.87
CA ARG A 144 -0.11 -17.79 12.64
C ARG A 144 -0.81 -16.85 11.68
N TRP A 145 -0.05 -15.91 11.12
CA TRP A 145 -0.59 -14.87 10.22
C TRP A 145 0.27 -14.78 8.98
N SER A 146 -0.26 -15.29 7.88
CA SER A 146 0.36 -15.19 6.56
C SER A 146 0.25 -13.77 5.98
N PHE A 147 1.00 -13.51 4.92
CA PHE A 147 0.99 -12.24 4.18
C PHE A 147 1.52 -11.03 4.95
N ALA A 148 2.44 -11.22 5.90
CA ALA A 148 3.11 -10.13 6.61
C ALA A 148 4.25 -9.54 5.76
N SER A 149 3.90 -8.68 4.80
CA SER A 149 4.86 -8.11 3.85
C SER A 149 5.95 -7.30 4.56
N GLY A 150 7.21 -7.50 4.14
CA GLY A 150 8.37 -6.78 4.68
C GLY A 150 8.78 -7.21 6.09
N VAL A 151 8.24 -8.31 6.61
CA VAL A 151 8.44 -8.77 8.00
C VAL A 151 9.91 -9.01 8.38
N ASP A 152 10.78 -9.26 7.41
CA ASP A 152 12.23 -9.44 7.65
C ASP A 152 12.92 -8.18 8.22
N ASN A 153 12.34 -6.98 8.02
CA ASN A 153 12.98 -5.69 8.30
C ASN A 153 12.30 -4.84 9.38
N VAL A 154 11.35 -5.42 10.12
CA VAL A 154 10.53 -4.67 11.09
C VAL A 154 10.92 -4.92 12.55
N GLN A 155 10.54 -3.99 13.42
CA GLN A 155 10.71 -4.09 14.86
C GLN A 155 9.46 -4.57 15.58
N TRP A 156 8.30 -4.50 14.90
CA TRP A 156 7.01 -4.88 15.45
C TRP A 156 6.18 -5.69 14.47
N GLY A 157 5.39 -6.63 14.98
CA GLY A 157 4.29 -7.28 14.29
C GLY A 157 2.96 -6.66 14.74
N MET A 158 2.05 -6.42 13.80
CA MET A 158 0.68 -6.01 14.08
C MET A 158 -0.27 -7.05 13.51
N VAL A 159 -0.88 -7.85 14.37
CA VAL A 159 -1.61 -9.04 13.98
C VAL A 159 -3.08 -8.95 14.38
N GLY A 160 -3.96 -9.46 13.51
CA GLY A 160 -5.39 -9.50 13.77
C GLY A 160 -5.76 -10.61 14.77
N GLY A 161 -6.68 -10.31 15.68
CA GLY A 161 -7.23 -11.29 16.62
C GLY A 161 -8.68 -10.99 16.97
N LEU A 162 -9.33 -11.99 17.58
CA LEU A 162 -10.66 -11.83 18.17
C LEU A 162 -10.49 -11.53 19.66
N LEU A 163 -10.74 -10.30 20.05
CA LEU A 163 -10.61 -9.81 21.42
C LEU A 163 -11.94 -10.00 22.16
N PRO A 164 -11.97 -10.73 23.26
CA PRO A 164 -13.15 -10.86 24.11
C PRO A 164 -13.61 -9.50 24.65
N GLY A 165 -14.93 -9.25 24.62
CA GLY A 165 -15.53 -8.01 25.11
C GLY A 165 -17.02 -8.18 25.37
N GLU A 166 -17.66 -7.13 25.90
CA GLU A 166 -19.13 -7.11 26.07
C GLU A 166 -19.84 -7.32 24.72
N GLY A 167 -20.75 -8.29 24.68
CA GLY A 167 -21.48 -8.66 23.46
C GLY A 167 -20.74 -9.65 22.56
N GLY A 168 -19.63 -10.26 23.02
CA GLY A 168 -18.87 -11.28 22.29
C GLY A 168 -17.48 -10.84 21.82
N ASN A 169 -16.87 -11.67 21.00
CA ASN A 169 -15.53 -11.41 20.48
C ASN A 169 -15.57 -10.33 19.39
N LYS A 170 -14.70 -9.32 19.48
CA LYS A 170 -14.57 -8.23 18.52
C LYS A 170 -13.23 -8.32 17.79
N PRO A 171 -13.19 -8.17 16.47
CA PRO A 171 -11.92 -8.14 15.75
C PRO A 171 -11.13 -6.88 16.09
N GLY A 172 -9.82 -7.03 16.20
CA GLY A 172 -8.90 -5.93 16.49
C GLY A 172 -7.47 -6.32 16.18
N PHE A 173 -6.57 -5.36 16.28
CA PHE A 173 -5.13 -5.57 16.18
C PHE A 173 -4.49 -5.75 17.54
N LEU A 174 -3.41 -6.54 17.57
CA LEU A 174 -2.48 -6.68 18.70
C LEU A 174 -1.06 -6.40 18.22
N LEU A 175 -0.31 -5.59 18.96
CA LEU A 175 1.10 -5.28 18.69
C LEU A 175 2.01 -6.25 19.44
N VAL A 176 2.95 -6.86 18.72
CA VAL A 176 3.92 -7.84 19.24
C VAL A 176 5.33 -7.38 18.84
N PRO A 177 6.28 -7.24 19.78
CA PRO A 177 7.66 -6.87 19.46
C PRO A 177 8.36 -7.98 18.68
N ARG A 178 9.36 -7.63 17.87
CA ARG A 178 10.11 -8.56 17.01
C ARG A 178 10.71 -9.75 17.78
N SER A 179 11.11 -9.54 19.01
CA SER A 179 11.68 -10.57 19.88
C SER A 179 10.69 -11.66 20.31
N GLU A 180 9.39 -11.43 20.16
CA GLU A 180 8.32 -12.29 20.66
C GLU A 180 7.56 -13.03 19.53
N PHE A 181 8.05 -12.99 18.31
CA PHE A 181 7.51 -13.80 17.21
C PHE A 181 8.61 -14.39 16.32
N SER A 182 8.34 -15.55 15.74
CA SER A 182 9.15 -16.16 14.71
C SER A 182 8.55 -15.92 13.32
N ILE A 183 9.36 -16.16 12.29
CA ILE A 183 8.97 -15.96 10.90
C ILE A 183 9.13 -17.28 10.17
N ASP A 184 8.06 -17.78 9.54
CA ASP A 184 8.15 -18.90 8.62
C ASP A 184 8.39 -18.39 7.21
N ASP A 185 9.46 -18.86 6.57
CA ASP A 185 9.83 -18.49 5.21
C ASP A 185 9.04 -19.29 4.16
N ASP A 186 7.77 -18.97 4.02
CA ASP A 186 6.79 -19.67 3.19
C ASP A 186 6.33 -18.85 1.96
N TRP A 187 6.99 -17.70 1.67
CA TRP A 187 6.61 -16.80 0.57
C TRP A 187 7.27 -17.18 -0.76
N PHE A 188 6.62 -18.02 -1.57
CA PHE A 188 7.06 -18.44 -2.90
C PHE A 188 5.99 -18.13 -3.94
N THR A 189 6.12 -17.03 -4.69
CA THR A 189 5.08 -16.50 -5.58
C THR A 189 5.64 -16.08 -6.93
N MET A 190 4.78 -16.05 -7.96
CA MET A 190 5.14 -15.63 -9.31
C MET A 190 5.27 -14.11 -9.47
N GLY A 191 4.57 -13.33 -8.65
CA GLY A 191 4.60 -11.87 -8.61
C GLY A 191 4.68 -11.37 -7.19
N LEU A 192 5.19 -10.15 -6.99
CA LEU A 192 5.49 -9.58 -5.67
C LEU A 192 6.38 -10.50 -4.81
N ALA A 193 7.22 -11.31 -5.44
CA ALA A 193 8.09 -12.24 -4.73
C ALA A 193 9.03 -11.51 -3.75
N GLY A 194 9.53 -10.34 -4.15
CA GLY A 194 10.43 -9.51 -3.35
C GLY A 194 9.80 -8.85 -2.13
N THR A 195 8.49 -8.99 -1.91
CA THR A 195 7.83 -8.41 -0.71
C THR A 195 8.14 -9.19 0.56
N GLY A 196 8.55 -10.46 0.46
CA GLY A 196 8.78 -11.31 1.62
C GLY A 196 7.57 -11.36 2.54
N SER A 197 6.37 -11.55 1.96
CA SER A 197 5.10 -11.55 2.69
C SER A 197 4.91 -12.87 3.47
N LYS A 198 5.88 -13.16 4.33
CA LYS A 198 6.02 -14.40 5.09
C LYS A 198 5.03 -14.48 6.24
N THR A 199 4.95 -15.64 6.89
CA THR A 199 4.06 -15.88 8.03
C THR A 199 4.71 -15.49 9.35
N ILE A 200 4.01 -14.64 10.14
CA ILE A 200 4.31 -14.38 11.56
C ILE A 200 3.74 -15.52 12.39
N VAL A 201 4.55 -16.06 13.32
CA VAL A 201 4.14 -17.09 14.28
C VAL A 201 4.37 -16.58 15.70
N VAL A 202 3.30 -16.59 16.50
CA VAL A 202 3.33 -16.20 17.93
C VAL A 202 2.89 -17.39 18.77
N GLU A 203 3.66 -17.71 19.81
CA GLU A 203 3.40 -18.84 20.70
C GLU A 203 3.31 -18.37 22.15
N ASP A 204 2.07 -18.30 22.65
CA ASP A 204 1.75 -17.98 24.05
C ASP A 204 2.41 -16.70 24.59
N VAL A 205 2.36 -15.60 23.83
CA VAL A 205 2.95 -14.31 24.20
C VAL A 205 1.94 -13.47 24.99
N PHE A 206 2.41 -12.81 26.04
CA PHE A 206 1.61 -11.82 26.77
C PHE A 206 1.57 -10.49 26.02
N VAL A 207 0.37 -10.04 25.66
CA VAL A 207 0.12 -8.73 25.03
C VAL A 207 -0.66 -7.86 25.99
N PRO A 208 -0.08 -6.77 26.52
CA PRO A 208 -0.79 -5.80 27.36
C PRO A 208 -2.01 -5.23 26.69
N ALA A 209 -3.06 -4.90 27.42
CA ALA A 209 -4.30 -4.36 26.86
C ALA A 209 -4.11 -3.08 26.06
N TYR A 210 -3.17 -2.20 26.44
CA TYR A 210 -2.87 -0.97 25.70
C TYR A 210 -2.24 -1.20 24.34
N ARG A 211 -1.68 -2.39 24.06
CA ARG A 211 -1.17 -2.78 22.73
C ARG A 211 -2.27 -3.32 21.80
N THR A 212 -3.54 -2.99 22.06
CA THR A 212 -4.67 -3.41 21.23
C THR A 212 -5.46 -2.23 20.66
N ALA A 213 -6.05 -2.42 19.48
CA ALA A 213 -6.97 -1.48 18.85
C ALA A 213 -8.12 -2.24 18.18
N LEU A 214 -9.37 -1.90 18.52
CA LEU A 214 -10.55 -2.55 17.94
C LEU A 214 -10.82 -2.06 16.52
N PHE A 215 -11.21 -2.96 15.63
CA PHE A 215 -11.59 -2.57 14.26
C PHE A 215 -12.80 -1.66 14.24
N SER A 216 -13.78 -1.82 15.14
CA SER A 216 -14.94 -0.92 15.26
C SER A 216 -14.54 0.53 15.39
N ASP A 217 -13.49 0.82 16.17
CA ASP A 217 -13.05 2.17 16.46
C ASP A 217 -12.23 2.74 15.29
N LEU A 218 -11.40 1.89 14.67
CA LEU A 218 -10.63 2.24 13.48
C LEU A 218 -11.53 2.51 12.26
N LEU A 219 -12.60 1.73 12.09
CA LEU A 219 -13.56 1.87 10.98
C LEU A 219 -14.40 3.14 11.05
N THR A 220 -14.54 3.72 12.25
CA THR A 220 -15.31 4.95 12.46
C THR A 220 -14.43 6.19 12.66
N GLY A 221 -13.09 6.05 12.69
CA GLY A 221 -12.17 7.14 12.99
C GLY A 221 -12.20 7.60 14.46
N GLN A 222 -12.67 6.73 15.37
CA GLN A 222 -12.80 7.01 16.80
C GLN A 222 -11.83 6.20 17.68
N ALA A 223 -10.73 5.78 17.10
CA ALA A 223 -9.70 5.01 17.79
C ALA A 223 -9.08 5.80 18.96
N PRO A 224 -8.57 5.13 20.01
CA PRO A 224 -7.98 5.80 21.18
C PRO A 224 -6.88 6.81 20.82
N GLY A 225 -6.03 6.48 19.85
CA GLY A 225 -4.96 7.35 19.37
C GLY A 225 -5.45 8.61 18.66
N SER A 226 -6.65 8.60 18.05
CA SER A 226 -7.26 9.79 17.44
C SER A 226 -7.56 10.90 18.47
N LYS A 227 -7.69 10.55 19.75
CA LYS A 227 -7.82 11.51 20.85
C LYS A 227 -6.49 12.05 21.32
N ALA A 228 -5.43 11.25 21.24
CA ALA A 228 -4.07 11.64 21.64
C ALA A 228 -3.38 12.48 20.55
N ASN A 229 -3.69 12.23 19.28
CA ASN A 229 -3.13 12.92 18.13
C ASN A 229 -4.20 13.86 17.52
N PRO A 230 -4.12 15.18 17.73
CA PRO A 230 -5.19 16.12 17.35
C PRO A 230 -5.31 16.35 15.84
N ASN A 231 -4.31 15.93 15.04
CA ASN A 231 -4.36 16.11 13.60
C ASN A 231 -5.53 15.30 13.00
N PRO A 232 -6.41 15.92 12.16
CA PRO A 232 -7.52 15.24 11.48
C PRO A 232 -7.12 13.98 10.71
N LEU A 233 -5.85 13.88 10.31
CA LEU A 233 -5.27 12.69 9.66
C LEU A 233 -5.64 11.38 10.38
N TYR A 234 -5.61 11.37 11.73
CA TYR A 234 -5.83 10.17 12.54
C TYR A 234 -7.31 9.88 12.85
N ARG A 235 -8.23 10.70 12.32
CA ARG A 235 -9.68 10.51 12.43
C ARG A 235 -10.34 9.98 11.17
N GLN A 236 -9.55 9.71 10.13
CA GLN A 236 -10.07 9.10 8.91
C GLN A 236 -10.46 7.64 9.15
N PRO A 237 -11.61 7.16 8.65
CA PRO A 237 -11.99 5.76 8.76
C PRO A 237 -10.98 4.84 8.07
N MET A 238 -10.53 3.79 8.76
CA MET A 238 -9.48 2.90 8.28
C MET A 238 -9.72 2.40 6.84
N LEU A 239 -10.90 1.86 6.54
CA LEU A 239 -11.15 1.29 5.21
C LEU A 239 -11.44 2.34 4.12
N ALA A 240 -11.66 3.60 4.47
CA ALA A 240 -11.74 4.68 3.49
C ALA A 240 -10.36 5.07 2.95
N VAL A 241 -9.29 4.90 3.74
CA VAL A 241 -7.95 5.41 3.39
C VAL A 241 -6.84 4.35 3.39
N VAL A 242 -6.82 3.39 4.32
CA VAL A 242 -5.74 2.39 4.39
C VAL A 242 -5.58 1.56 3.12
N PRO A 243 -6.64 1.13 2.38
CA PRO A 243 -6.44 0.42 1.12
C PRO A 243 -5.63 1.18 0.05
N GLN A 244 -5.41 2.49 0.23
CA GLN A 244 -4.46 3.24 -0.61
C GLN A 244 -3.03 2.67 -0.52
N CYS A 245 -2.66 2.03 0.61
CA CYS A 245 -1.36 1.37 0.72
C CYS A 245 -1.20 0.17 -0.25
N LEU A 246 -2.29 -0.35 -0.75
CA LEU A 246 -2.31 -1.42 -1.75
C LEU A 246 -2.45 -0.86 -3.17
N LEU A 247 -3.26 0.21 -3.33
CA LEU A 247 -3.51 0.83 -4.63
C LEU A 247 -2.34 1.70 -5.10
N ALA A 248 -1.67 2.44 -4.21
CA ALA A 248 -0.56 3.31 -4.57
C ALA A 248 0.64 2.57 -5.21
N PRO A 249 1.07 1.37 -4.71
CA PRO A 249 2.05 0.57 -5.43
C PRO A 249 1.58 0.13 -6.82
N VAL A 250 0.28 -0.18 -6.99
CA VAL A 250 -0.32 -0.55 -8.28
C VAL A 250 -0.23 0.63 -9.26
N LEU A 251 -0.53 1.86 -8.81
CA LEU A 251 -0.34 3.09 -9.59
C LEU A 251 1.12 3.26 -10.01
N GLY A 252 2.04 3.08 -9.08
CA GLY A 252 3.48 3.17 -9.36
C GLY A 252 3.96 2.12 -10.35
N MET A 253 3.52 0.86 -10.20
CA MET A 253 3.84 -0.21 -11.15
C MET A 253 3.35 0.10 -12.56
N ALA A 254 2.14 0.64 -12.71
CA ALA A 254 1.60 1.04 -14.02
C ALA A 254 2.41 2.17 -14.64
N ARG A 255 2.77 3.22 -13.86
CA ARG A 255 3.66 4.31 -14.30
C ARG A 255 5.04 3.77 -14.71
N GLY A 256 5.63 2.87 -13.92
CA GLY A 256 6.92 2.24 -14.18
C GLY A 256 6.91 1.36 -15.42
N ALA A 257 5.84 0.59 -15.63
CA ALA A 257 5.65 -0.25 -16.81
C ALA A 257 5.54 0.61 -18.08
N LEU A 258 4.73 1.67 -18.06
CA LEU A 258 4.58 2.59 -19.19
C LEU A 258 5.92 3.27 -19.54
N THR A 259 6.62 3.81 -18.53
CA THR A 259 7.93 4.45 -18.73
C THR A 259 8.94 3.45 -19.31
N THR A 260 9.03 2.25 -18.74
CA THR A 260 9.92 1.19 -19.20
C THR A 260 9.60 0.78 -20.64
N PHE A 261 8.31 0.67 -20.99
CA PHE A 261 7.89 0.35 -22.34
C PHE A 261 8.33 1.43 -23.33
N VAL A 262 8.06 2.71 -23.04
CA VAL A 262 8.44 3.84 -23.90
C VAL A 262 9.95 3.91 -24.09
N GLU A 263 10.74 3.73 -23.03
CA GLU A 263 12.21 3.68 -23.12
C GLU A 263 12.70 2.54 -24.04
N GLN A 264 12.12 1.35 -23.93
CA GLN A 264 12.53 0.16 -24.68
C GLN A 264 12.09 0.19 -26.14
N ILE A 265 10.91 0.78 -26.43
CA ILE A 265 10.33 0.74 -27.75
C ILE A 265 10.90 1.83 -28.68
N SER A 266 11.36 2.97 -28.12
CA SER A 266 11.76 4.16 -28.87
C SER A 266 12.88 3.91 -29.88
N GLY A 267 13.80 2.98 -29.59
CA GLY A 267 14.90 2.60 -30.49
C GLY A 267 14.70 1.29 -31.26
N ARG A 268 13.50 0.68 -31.15
CA ARG A 268 13.28 -0.70 -31.64
C ARG A 268 12.69 -0.72 -33.04
N ALA A 269 13.25 -1.58 -33.90
CA ALA A 269 12.66 -1.99 -35.17
C ALA A 269 12.05 -3.40 -35.08
N THR A 270 10.93 -3.63 -35.76
CA THR A 270 10.35 -4.97 -35.88
C THR A 270 10.95 -5.73 -37.06
N ARG A 271 11.03 -7.07 -36.92
CA ARG A 271 11.39 -7.99 -38.04
C ARG A 271 10.14 -8.56 -38.73
N GLY A 272 8.94 -8.24 -38.23
CA GLY A 272 7.69 -8.86 -38.69
C GLY A 272 7.16 -8.25 -39.97
N ALA A 273 6.44 -9.06 -40.74
CA ALA A 273 5.73 -8.72 -41.94
C ALA A 273 4.49 -7.85 -41.67
N VAL A 274 4.66 -6.67 -41.14
CA VAL A 274 3.60 -5.66 -41.22
C VAL A 274 3.87 -4.86 -42.49
N ALA A 275 3.03 -5.11 -43.50
CA ALA A 275 3.17 -4.50 -44.80
C ALA A 275 3.18 -2.96 -44.70
N GLY A 276 4.15 -2.34 -45.32
CA GLY A 276 4.04 -0.97 -45.81
C GLY A 276 4.61 0.14 -44.92
N GLY A 277 5.69 -0.05 -44.14
CA GLY A 277 6.23 1.07 -43.37
C GLY A 277 7.70 0.95 -43.00
N ASN A 278 8.22 2.05 -42.54
CA ASN A 278 9.46 2.11 -41.79
C ASN A 278 9.32 1.14 -40.60
N ASN A 279 10.28 0.25 -40.40
CA ASN A 279 10.20 -0.84 -39.41
C ASN A 279 10.29 -0.37 -37.94
N LYS A 280 10.22 0.92 -37.66
CA LYS A 280 10.29 1.47 -36.30
C LYS A 280 8.97 1.23 -35.57
N MET A 281 9.02 0.61 -34.41
CA MET A 281 7.81 0.24 -33.66
C MET A 281 6.99 1.46 -33.21
N ILE A 282 7.64 2.59 -32.93
CA ILE A 282 6.95 3.84 -32.55
C ILE A 282 6.06 4.44 -33.65
N GLU A 283 6.25 4.04 -34.90
CA GLU A 283 5.48 4.51 -36.06
C GLU A 283 4.20 3.68 -36.28
N PHE A 284 4.03 2.55 -35.57
CA PHE A 284 2.84 1.73 -35.71
C PHE A 284 1.66 2.32 -34.93
N PRO A 285 0.52 2.61 -35.59
CA PRO A 285 -0.68 3.12 -34.94
C PRO A 285 -1.16 2.24 -33.77
N THR A 286 -1.03 0.91 -33.87
CA THR A 286 -1.38 -0.02 -32.79
C THR A 286 -0.53 0.17 -31.54
N VAL A 287 0.74 0.48 -31.65
CA VAL A 287 1.63 0.79 -30.52
C VAL A 287 1.22 2.13 -29.90
N GLN A 288 0.99 3.16 -30.75
CA GLN A 288 0.56 4.49 -30.30
C GLN A 288 -0.78 4.42 -29.56
N LEU A 289 -1.75 3.65 -30.04
CA LEU A 289 -3.04 3.43 -29.38
C LEU A 289 -2.88 2.77 -28.00
N ARG A 290 -1.96 1.79 -27.84
CA ARG A 290 -1.72 1.14 -26.54
C ARG A 290 -1.08 2.09 -25.53
N VAL A 291 -0.19 2.96 -25.95
CA VAL A 291 0.39 4.00 -25.10
C VAL A 291 -0.68 5.01 -24.66
N ALA A 292 -1.52 5.46 -25.59
CA ALA A 292 -2.61 6.38 -25.29
C ALA A 292 -3.64 5.76 -24.30
N GLU A 293 -4.04 4.50 -24.53
CA GLU A 293 -4.93 3.75 -23.64
C GLU A 293 -4.33 3.62 -22.23
N ALA A 294 -3.07 3.20 -22.13
CA ALA A 294 -2.39 3.06 -20.83
C ALA A 294 -2.31 4.39 -20.09
N THR A 295 -1.98 5.47 -20.79
CA THR A 295 -1.92 6.83 -20.21
C THR A 295 -3.28 7.24 -19.66
N ALA A 296 -4.35 7.10 -20.45
CA ALA A 296 -5.70 7.46 -20.04
C ALA A 296 -6.19 6.66 -18.81
N CYS A 297 -5.89 5.35 -18.76
CA CYS A 297 -6.22 4.51 -17.61
C CYS A 297 -5.49 4.95 -16.34
N ILE A 298 -4.19 5.30 -16.44
CA ILE A 298 -3.39 5.78 -15.32
C ILE A 298 -3.92 7.13 -14.81
N ASP A 299 -4.20 8.06 -15.71
CA ASP A 299 -4.71 9.40 -15.37
C ASP A 299 -6.09 9.30 -14.69
N ALA A 300 -7.00 8.47 -15.24
CA ALA A 300 -8.30 8.27 -14.66
C ALA A 300 -8.23 7.67 -13.24
N ALA A 301 -7.38 6.66 -13.05
CA ALA A 301 -7.17 6.04 -11.74
C ALA A 301 -6.63 7.07 -10.73
N GLN A 302 -5.65 7.89 -11.13
CA GLN A 302 -5.08 8.92 -10.28
C GLN A 302 -6.12 9.97 -9.87
N LEU A 303 -6.90 10.50 -10.80
CA LEU A 303 -7.96 11.47 -10.50
C LEU A 303 -9.01 10.92 -9.53
N MET A 304 -9.37 9.65 -9.64
CA MET A 304 -10.28 9.00 -8.70
C MET A 304 -9.69 8.92 -7.29
N ILE A 305 -8.39 8.58 -7.17
CA ILE A 305 -7.67 8.53 -5.89
C ILE A 305 -7.62 9.92 -5.26
N GLU A 306 -7.19 10.94 -6.01
CA GLU A 306 -7.06 12.32 -5.53
C GLU A 306 -8.39 12.89 -5.03
N ARG A 307 -9.48 12.67 -5.77
CA ARG A 307 -10.83 13.07 -5.34
C ARG A 307 -11.19 12.46 -3.99
N ASP A 308 -11.09 11.15 -3.85
CA ASP A 308 -11.54 10.45 -2.65
C ASP A 308 -10.68 10.82 -1.42
N LEU A 309 -9.38 11.02 -1.59
CA LEU A 309 -8.50 11.48 -0.53
C LEU A 309 -8.82 12.91 -0.09
N SER A 310 -9.02 13.82 -1.05
CA SER A 310 -9.35 15.23 -0.77
C SER A 310 -10.67 15.33 -0.03
N GLU A 311 -11.74 14.71 -0.53
CA GLU A 311 -13.07 14.77 0.08
C GLU A 311 -13.11 14.13 1.48
N THR A 312 -12.47 12.95 1.64
CA THR A 312 -12.40 12.29 2.95
C THR A 312 -11.68 13.16 3.97
N PHE A 313 -10.57 13.79 3.57
CA PHE A 313 -9.80 14.66 4.47
C PHE A 313 -10.57 15.94 4.80
N GLU A 314 -11.24 16.58 3.84
CA GLU A 314 -12.08 17.76 4.07
C GLU A 314 -13.20 17.51 5.06
N ILE A 315 -13.84 16.33 5.02
CA ILE A 315 -14.90 15.96 5.97
C ILE A 315 -14.33 15.92 7.40
N VAL A 316 -13.23 15.21 7.62
CA VAL A 316 -12.64 15.09 8.96
C VAL A 316 -12.00 16.39 9.46
N GLN A 317 -11.54 17.27 8.56
CA GLN A 317 -11.08 18.62 8.92
C GLN A 317 -12.20 19.50 9.50
N ARG A 318 -13.45 19.28 9.06
CA ARG A 318 -14.65 19.98 9.58
C ARG A 318 -15.21 19.32 10.84
N ASP A 319 -14.46 18.39 11.43
CA ASP A 319 -14.88 17.64 12.64
C ASP A 319 -16.11 16.75 12.42
N GLN A 320 -16.31 16.32 11.17
CA GLN A 320 -17.43 15.48 10.74
C GLN A 320 -16.99 14.03 10.56
N LEU A 321 -17.92 13.09 10.79
CA LEU A 321 -17.72 11.69 10.48
C LEU A 321 -17.93 11.44 8.99
N VAL A 322 -17.07 10.62 8.40
CA VAL A 322 -17.22 10.20 6.99
C VAL A 322 -18.40 9.24 6.90
N ASP A 323 -19.40 9.61 6.14
CA ASP A 323 -20.64 8.85 5.99
C ASP A 323 -20.46 7.53 5.21
N VAL A 324 -21.47 6.67 5.30
CA VAL A 324 -21.44 5.35 4.61
C VAL A 324 -21.34 5.49 3.10
N PRO A 325 -22.10 6.36 2.40
CA PRO A 325 -21.97 6.54 0.95
C PRO A 325 -20.56 6.92 0.51
N THR A 326 -19.90 7.83 1.23
CA THR A 326 -18.52 8.24 0.94
C THR A 326 -17.55 7.08 1.12
N ARG A 327 -17.64 6.34 2.24
CA ARG A 327 -16.81 5.16 2.49
C ARG A 327 -17.00 4.08 1.43
N MET A 328 -18.24 3.83 1.03
CA MET A 328 -18.59 2.87 -0.03
C MET A 328 -17.98 3.27 -1.38
N ARG A 329 -18.05 4.56 -1.73
CA ARG A 329 -17.45 5.07 -2.96
C ARG A 329 -15.91 4.94 -2.93
N ASN A 330 -15.26 5.27 -1.81
CA ASN A 330 -13.82 5.08 -1.66
C ASN A 330 -13.42 3.61 -1.86
N ARG A 331 -14.19 2.68 -1.31
CA ARG A 331 -13.97 1.24 -1.55
C ARG A 331 -14.11 0.87 -3.02
N LEU A 332 -15.14 1.40 -3.71
CA LEU A 332 -15.32 1.19 -5.15
C LEU A 332 -14.11 1.72 -5.95
N THR A 333 -13.63 2.92 -5.62
CA THR A 333 -12.44 3.52 -6.25
C THR A 333 -11.22 2.61 -6.12
N HIS A 334 -10.94 2.06 -4.94
CA HIS A 334 -9.79 1.18 -4.73
C HIS A 334 -9.76 0.01 -5.73
N THR A 335 -10.90 -0.59 -5.99
CA THR A 335 -10.98 -1.76 -6.87
C THR A 335 -11.08 -1.40 -8.35
N PHE A 336 -11.83 -0.35 -8.69
CA PHE A 336 -11.97 0.04 -10.09
C PHE A 336 -10.70 0.69 -10.65
N ALA A 337 -10.03 1.55 -9.86
CA ALA A 337 -8.72 2.09 -10.23
C ALA A 337 -7.70 0.95 -10.43
N THR A 338 -7.71 -0.09 -9.59
CA THR A 338 -6.87 -1.28 -9.79
C THR A 338 -7.13 -1.94 -11.15
N LYS A 339 -8.40 -2.10 -11.57
CA LYS A 339 -8.73 -2.64 -12.91
C LYS A 339 -8.15 -1.79 -14.03
N LEU A 340 -8.28 -0.46 -13.95
CA LEU A 340 -7.72 0.44 -14.96
C LEU A 340 -6.20 0.34 -15.03
N LEU A 341 -5.52 0.24 -13.90
CA LEU A 341 -4.06 0.16 -13.83
C LEU A 341 -3.54 -1.20 -14.35
N VAL A 342 -4.22 -2.29 -14.05
CA VAL A 342 -3.92 -3.62 -14.65
C VAL A 342 -4.10 -3.57 -16.16
N GLN A 343 -5.23 -3.00 -16.66
CA GLN A 343 -5.48 -2.82 -18.09
C GLN A 343 -4.37 -1.99 -18.77
N ALA A 344 -3.87 -0.93 -18.11
CA ALA A 344 -2.78 -0.12 -18.64
C ALA A 344 -1.50 -0.95 -18.85
N VAL A 345 -1.15 -1.81 -17.88
CA VAL A 345 0.03 -2.67 -17.98
C VAL A 345 -0.17 -3.77 -19.02
N ASP A 346 -1.35 -4.36 -19.12
CA ASP A 346 -1.68 -5.35 -20.14
C ASP A 346 -1.56 -4.77 -21.56
N ALA A 347 -2.01 -3.53 -21.75
CA ALA A 347 -1.92 -2.84 -23.04
C ALA A 347 -0.46 -2.69 -23.49
N VAL A 348 0.44 -2.20 -22.63
CA VAL A 348 1.85 -2.00 -22.99
C VAL A 348 2.62 -3.33 -23.05
N PHE A 349 2.30 -4.31 -22.20
CA PHE A 349 2.91 -5.63 -22.24
C PHE A 349 2.58 -6.36 -23.55
N THR A 350 1.33 -6.31 -23.99
CA THR A 350 0.89 -6.88 -25.27
C THR A 350 1.63 -6.22 -26.45
N ALA A 351 1.77 -4.89 -26.42
CA ALA A 351 2.47 -4.15 -27.47
C ALA A 351 3.98 -4.44 -27.52
N ALA A 352 4.61 -4.80 -26.39
CA ALA A 352 6.02 -5.14 -26.32
C ALA A 352 6.35 -6.48 -27.04
N GLY A 353 5.33 -7.36 -27.20
CA GLY A 353 5.46 -8.63 -27.88
C GLY A 353 6.40 -9.62 -27.17
N GLY A 354 6.88 -10.64 -27.91
CA GLY A 354 7.68 -11.73 -27.33
C GLY A 354 8.95 -11.31 -26.58
N ASN A 355 9.50 -10.15 -26.86
CA ASN A 355 10.68 -9.65 -26.14
C ASN A 355 10.39 -9.36 -24.64
N ALA A 356 9.15 -9.04 -24.31
CA ALA A 356 8.75 -8.78 -22.93
C ALA A 356 8.79 -10.05 -22.06
N LEU A 357 8.75 -11.24 -22.67
CA LEU A 357 8.70 -12.52 -21.95
C LEU A 357 10.02 -12.90 -21.27
N GLY A 358 11.14 -12.30 -21.70
CA GLY A 358 12.45 -12.63 -21.14
C GLY A 358 12.53 -12.29 -19.65
N THR A 359 12.96 -13.22 -18.80
CA THR A 359 13.03 -13.04 -17.33
C THR A 359 13.96 -11.91 -16.88
N LYS A 360 14.90 -11.48 -17.76
CA LYS A 360 15.76 -10.31 -17.51
C LYS A 360 15.09 -8.97 -17.86
N GLN A 361 13.93 -9.01 -18.53
CA GLN A 361 13.22 -7.79 -18.92
C GLN A 361 12.39 -7.23 -17.74
N PRO A 362 12.51 -5.93 -17.42
CA PRO A 362 11.77 -5.37 -16.30
C PRO A 362 10.25 -5.35 -16.52
N LEU A 363 9.79 -5.23 -17.76
CA LEU A 363 8.36 -5.11 -18.05
C LEU A 363 7.55 -6.34 -17.61
N GLN A 364 8.08 -7.57 -17.80
CA GLN A 364 7.40 -8.79 -17.34
C GLN A 364 7.29 -8.85 -15.80
N ARG A 365 8.22 -8.23 -15.06
CA ARG A 365 8.15 -8.18 -13.60
C ARG A 365 7.01 -7.25 -13.18
N PHE A 366 6.91 -6.05 -13.75
CA PHE A 366 5.76 -5.17 -13.52
C PHE A 366 4.43 -5.86 -13.84
N TRP A 367 4.38 -6.62 -14.95
CA TRP A 367 3.18 -7.36 -15.34
C TRP A 367 2.80 -8.42 -14.30
N ARG A 368 3.74 -9.24 -13.84
CA ARG A 368 3.49 -10.26 -12.80
C ARG A 368 3.12 -9.64 -11.46
N ASP A 369 3.82 -8.58 -11.06
CA ASP A 369 3.63 -7.92 -9.78
C ASP A 369 2.27 -7.22 -9.70
N ILE A 370 1.84 -6.53 -10.78
CA ILE A 370 0.54 -5.86 -10.77
C ILE A 370 -0.64 -6.85 -10.76
N HIS A 371 -0.52 -7.99 -11.44
CA HIS A 371 -1.53 -9.03 -11.38
C HIS A 371 -1.59 -9.70 -9.99
N ALA A 372 -0.44 -9.92 -9.35
CA ALA A 372 -0.39 -10.40 -7.98
C ALA A 372 -1.04 -9.39 -7.01
N ALA A 373 -0.73 -8.09 -7.15
CA ALA A 373 -1.36 -7.02 -6.36
C ALA A 373 -2.88 -6.96 -6.57
N GLY A 374 -3.34 -7.01 -7.82
CA GLY A 374 -4.77 -6.98 -8.17
C GLY A 374 -5.57 -8.18 -7.63
N SER A 375 -4.89 -9.27 -7.27
CA SER A 375 -5.51 -10.44 -6.64
C SER A 375 -5.75 -10.28 -5.13
N HIS A 376 -5.27 -9.19 -4.51
CA HIS A 376 -5.48 -8.94 -3.09
C HIS A 376 -6.96 -8.74 -2.77
N ILE A 377 -7.46 -9.37 -1.68
CA ILE A 377 -8.89 -9.35 -1.31
C ILE A 377 -9.48 -7.94 -1.21
N SER A 378 -8.72 -6.97 -0.70
CA SER A 378 -9.16 -5.58 -0.58
C SER A 378 -9.24 -4.83 -1.91
N LEU A 379 -8.63 -5.35 -2.98
CA LEU A 379 -8.65 -4.81 -4.34
C LEU A 379 -9.53 -5.64 -5.29
N ASN A 380 -10.20 -6.67 -4.76
CA ASN A 380 -11.05 -7.56 -5.54
C ASN A 380 -12.33 -6.85 -6.01
N TRP A 381 -12.47 -6.71 -7.32
CA TRP A 381 -13.61 -6.04 -7.94
C TRP A 381 -14.95 -6.72 -7.65
N ASP A 382 -15.01 -8.04 -7.72
CA ASP A 382 -16.28 -8.77 -7.61
C ASP A 382 -16.89 -8.62 -6.22
N ALA A 383 -16.05 -8.70 -5.19
CA ALA A 383 -16.48 -8.52 -3.80
C ALA A 383 -16.94 -7.08 -3.53
N VAL A 384 -16.12 -6.09 -3.86
CA VAL A 384 -16.41 -4.68 -3.53
C VAL A 384 -17.45 -4.07 -4.46
N GLY A 385 -17.40 -4.39 -5.76
CA GLY A 385 -18.41 -3.93 -6.72
C GLY A 385 -19.80 -4.46 -6.39
N SER A 386 -19.91 -5.75 -5.99
CA SER A 386 -21.17 -6.32 -5.52
C SER A 386 -21.71 -5.60 -4.28
N MET A 387 -20.84 -5.34 -3.28
CA MET A 387 -21.19 -4.59 -2.08
C MET A 387 -21.71 -3.18 -2.41
N TYR A 388 -21.05 -2.46 -3.31
CA TYR A 388 -21.49 -1.13 -3.76
C TYR A 388 -22.82 -1.19 -4.52
N GLY A 389 -23.02 -2.20 -5.37
CA GLY A 389 -24.29 -2.44 -6.07
C GLY A 389 -25.44 -2.70 -5.10
N GLN A 390 -25.22 -3.50 -4.05
CA GLN A 390 -26.22 -3.70 -2.98
C GLN A 390 -26.61 -2.38 -2.33
N HIS A 391 -25.64 -1.52 -2.00
CA HIS A 391 -25.90 -0.20 -1.43
C HIS A 391 -26.77 0.67 -2.34
N LEU A 392 -26.50 0.71 -3.64
CA LEU A 392 -27.31 1.47 -4.60
C LEU A 392 -28.74 0.97 -4.74
N PHE A 393 -28.96 -0.33 -4.56
CA PHE A 393 -30.30 -0.93 -4.57
C PHE A 393 -31.04 -0.82 -3.22
N GLY A 394 -30.43 -0.16 -2.21
CA GLY A 394 -31.02 -0.05 -0.88
C GLY A 394 -30.98 -1.33 -0.05
N LEU A 395 -30.18 -2.32 -0.47
CA LEU A 395 -29.95 -3.54 0.28
C LEU A 395 -28.86 -3.32 1.35
N GLU A 396 -28.88 -4.14 2.39
CA GLU A 396 -27.79 -4.17 3.39
C GLU A 396 -26.49 -4.63 2.71
N PRO A 397 -25.43 -3.79 2.64
CA PRO A 397 -24.19 -4.16 1.99
C PRO A 397 -23.45 -5.25 2.78
N ARG A 398 -23.11 -6.34 2.11
CA ARG A 398 -22.36 -7.45 2.72
C ARG A 398 -20.87 -7.26 2.48
N GLY A 399 -20.16 -6.80 3.50
CA GLY A 399 -18.71 -6.56 3.41
C GLY A 399 -18.21 -5.56 4.43
N GLN A 400 -16.97 -5.10 4.22
CA GLN A 400 -16.31 -4.11 5.09
C GLN A 400 -16.14 -2.79 4.33
N TYR A 401 -16.61 -1.69 4.92
CA TYR A 401 -16.57 -0.34 4.35
C TYR A 401 -16.42 0.76 5.41
#